data_822c9314cea316934ec7a4ae33680648
#
_entry.id   822c9314cea316934ec7a4ae33680648
#
_cell.length_a   1.000
_cell.length_b   1.000
_cell.length_c   1.000
_cell.angle_alpha   90.00
_cell.angle_beta   90.00
_cell.angle_gamma   90.00
#
_symmetry.space_group_name_H-M   'P 1'
#
loop_
_entity.id
_entity.type
_entity.pdbx_description
1 polymer ?
#
loop_
_entity_poly.entity_id
_entity_poly.type
_entity_poly.pdbx_seq_one_letter_code
_entity_poly.pdbx_strand_id
1 'polypeptide(L)'
;MELLEKQLKALADKNRLTLLACMKNGEVCVCDFVEVLGISQPAVSQQLKKLKEADIITERKDGTWKYYRLAKELSPVVQAVIAEIQANDTCRCEGTTCS
;
A
#
# COMPACT_ATOMS: atom_id res chain seq x y z
N MET A 1 3.14 16.04 15.68
CA MET A 1 2.53 14.93 16.46
C MET A 1 1.33 14.31 15.79
N GLU A 2 0.45 15.10 15.20
CA GLU A 2 -0.75 14.56 14.55
C GLU A 2 -0.43 13.63 13.39
N LEU A 3 0.54 13.98 12.57
CA LEU A 3 0.92 13.12 11.46
C LEU A 3 1.55 11.82 11.96
N LEU A 4 2.40 11.91 12.96
CA LEU A 4 3.03 10.72 13.55
C LEU A 4 1.99 9.76 14.10
N GLU A 5 1.00 10.27 14.83
CA GLU A 5 -0.08 9.44 15.35
C GLU A 5 -0.85 8.78 14.23
N LYS A 6 -1.18 9.54 13.19
CA LYS A 6 -1.90 9.03 12.04
C LYS A 6 -1.11 7.91 11.35
N GLN A 7 0.19 8.10 11.19
CA GLN A 7 1.06 7.09 10.61
C GLN A 7 1.10 5.82 11.44
N LEU A 8 1.24 5.95 12.76
CA LEU A 8 1.26 4.78 13.63
C LEU A 8 -0.05 4.01 13.60
N LYS A 9 -1.18 4.73 13.58
CA LYS A 9 -2.49 4.09 13.48
C LYS A 9 -2.66 3.39 12.13
N ALA A 10 -2.19 4.01 11.06
CA ALA A 10 -2.29 3.42 9.73
C ALA A 10 -1.43 2.16 9.61
N LEU A 11 -0.32 2.09 10.32
CA LEU A 11 0.58 0.95 10.30
C LEU A 11 0.13 -0.20 11.20
N ALA A 12 -0.73 0.08 12.18
CA ALA A 12 -1.16 -0.90 13.17
C ALA A 12 -2.35 -1.72 12.67
N ASP A 13 -2.20 -2.33 11.50
CA ASP A 13 -3.24 -3.18 10.93
C ASP A 13 -2.60 -4.19 9.98
N LYS A 14 -2.96 -5.45 10.14
CA LYS A 14 -2.39 -6.54 9.36
C LYS A 14 -2.60 -6.35 7.85
N ASN A 15 -3.81 -5.96 7.45
CA ASN A 15 -4.11 -5.76 6.02
C ASN A 15 -3.26 -4.63 5.43
N ARG A 16 -3.13 -3.53 6.16
CA ARG A 16 -2.32 -2.41 5.69
C ARG A 16 -0.84 -2.77 5.63
N LEU A 17 -0.34 -3.53 6.58
CA LEU A 17 1.05 -4.01 6.53
C LEU A 17 1.26 -4.92 5.33
N THR A 18 0.28 -5.75 5.00
CA THR A 18 0.35 -6.60 3.82
C THR A 18 0.39 -5.77 2.53
N LEU A 19 -0.42 -4.71 2.46
CA LEU A 19 -0.39 -3.80 1.32
C LEU A 19 1.00 -3.17 1.14
N LEU A 20 1.61 -2.76 2.24
CA LEU A 20 2.96 -2.18 2.18
C LEU A 20 3.99 -3.20 1.73
N ALA A 21 3.86 -4.45 2.17
CA ALA A 21 4.75 -5.52 1.73
C ALA A 21 4.67 -5.71 0.21
N CYS A 22 3.46 -5.60 -0.35
CA CYS A 22 3.27 -5.68 -1.81
C CYS A 22 4.01 -4.56 -2.52
N MET A 23 3.96 -3.35 -1.96
CA MET A 23 4.54 -2.18 -2.60
C MET A 23 6.06 -2.07 -2.44
N LYS A 24 6.68 -2.93 -1.65
CA LYS A 24 8.15 -2.93 -1.53
C LYS A 24 8.82 -3.28 -2.86
N ASN A 25 8.14 -4.03 -3.71
CA ASN A 25 8.67 -4.43 -5.01
C ASN A 25 8.35 -3.44 -6.12
N GLY A 26 7.69 -2.35 -5.80
CA GLY A 26 7.36 -1.32 -6.76
C GLY A 26 5.87 -1.02 -6.79
N GLU A 27 5.44 -0.38 -7.86
CA GLU A 27 4.06 0.05 -8.04
C GLU A 27 3.14 -1.16 -8.21
N VAL A 28 1.94 -1.10 -7.58
CA VAL A 28 0.97 -2.20 -7.61
C VAL A 28 -0.40 -1.67 -7.98
N CYS A 29 -1.10 -2.42 -8.82
CA CYS A 29 -2.47 -2.13 -9.22
C CYS A 29 -3.45 -2.57 -8.12
N VAL A 30 -4.55 -1.83 -7.95
CA VAL A 30 -5.55 -2.15 -6.92
C VAL A 30 -6.10 -3.57 -7.07
N CYS A 31 -6.16 -4.08 -8.29
CA CYS A 31 -6.68 -5.44 -8.53
C CYS A 31 -5.85 -6.52 -7.85
N ASP A 32 -4.54 -6.33 -7.75
CA ASP A 32 -3.67 -7.28 -7.06
C ASP A 32 -3.94 -7.31 -5.57
N PHE A 33 -4.23 -6.16 -4.98
CA PHE A 33 -4.55 -6.08 -3.56
C PHE A 33 -5.83 -6.85 -3.22
N VAL A 34 -6.83 -6.75 -4.09
CA VAL A 34 -8.09 -7.48 -3.89
C VAL A 34 -7.81 -8.98 -3.83
N GLU A 35 -6.99 -9.48 -4.74
CA GLU A 35 -6.63 -10.89 -4.77
C GLU A 35 -5.86 -11.33 -3.53
N VAL A 36 -4.85 -10.57 -3.18
CA VAL A 36 -3.95 -10.92 -2.07
C VAL A 36 -4.69 -10.90 -0.73
N LEU A 37 -5.50 -9.88 -0.49
CA LEU A 37 -6.21 -9.74 0.78
C LEU A 37 -7.49 -10.58 0.86
N GLY A 38 -8.06 -10.93 -0.29
CA GLY A 38 -9.30 -11.69 -0.30
C GLY A 38 -10.50 -10.90 0.21
N ILE A 39 -10.46 -9.59 0.11
CA ILE A 39 -11.55 -8.70 0.53
C ILE A 39 -12.05 -7.90 -0.66
N SER A 40 -13.20 -7.23 -0.50
CA SER A 40 -13.80 -6.49 -1.60
C SER A 40 -12.95 -5.29 -2.01
N GLN A 41 -13.14 -4.84 -3.25
CA GLN A 41 -12.43 -3.66 -3.75
C GLN A 41 -12.73 -2.41 -2.92
N PRO A 42 -14.00 -2.12 -2.52
CA PRO A 42 -14.24 -0.98 -1.63
C PRO A 42 -13.49 -1.06 -0.30
N ALA A 43 -13.35 -2.27 0.25
CA ALA A 43 -12.59 -2.46 1.49
C ALA A 43 -11.11 -2.17 1.28
N VAL A 44 -10.54 -2.64 0.16
CA VAL A 44 -9.15 -2.35 -0.19
C VAL A 44 -8.96 -0.85 -0.36
N SER A 45 -9.89 -0.19 -1.07
CA SER A 45 -9.80 1.25 -1.31
C SER A 45 -9.80 2.04 -0.01
N GLN A 46 -10.57 1.62 0.99
CA GLN A 46 -10.58 2.28 2.29
C GLN A 46 -9.25 2.13 3.02
N GLN A 47 -8.63 0.95 2.93
CA GLN A 47 -7.32 0.72 3.53
C GLN A 47 -6.26 1.60 2.86
N LEU A 48 -6.28 1.66 1.53
CA LEU A 48 -5.34 2.48 0.77
C LEU A 48 -5.53 3.96 1.09
N LYS A 49 -6.78 4.40 1.26
CA LYS A 49 -7.06 5.79 1.61
C LYS A 49 -6.40 6.17 2.94
N LYS A 50 -6.47 5.31 3.93
CA LYS A 50 -5.86 5.57 5.23
C LYS A 50 -4.34 5.71 5.12
N LEU A 51 -3.71 4.85 4.35
CA LEU A 51 -2.26 4.95 4.11
C LEU A 51 -1.91 6.22 3.35
N LYS A 52 -2.72 6.58 2.36
CA LYS A 52 -2.49 7.79 1.56
C LYS A 52 -2.63 9.04 2.42
N GLU A 53 -3.64 9.10 3.28
CA GLU A 53 -3.86 10.24 4.17
C GLU A 53 -2.75 10.41 5.20
N ALA A 54 -2.04 9.33 5.51
CA ALA A 54 -0.90 9.36 6.42
C ALA A 54 0.42 9.62 5.70
N ASP A 55 0.38 9.95 4.41
CA ASP A 55 1.56 10.23 3.57
C ASP A 55 2.54 9.05 3.49
N ILE A 56 2.01 7.83 3.56
CA ILE A 56 2.84 6.63 3.47
C ILE A 56 2.92 6.11 2.05
N ILE A 57 1.86 6.30 1.27
CA ILE A 57 1.80 5.86 -0.13
C ILE A 57 1.30 6.98 -1.03
N THR A 58 1.55 6.81 -2.33
CA THR A 58 1.02 7.72 -3.36
C THR A 58 0.25 6.93 -4.40
N GLU A 59 -0.66 7.64 -5.08
CA GLU A 59 -1.54 7.07 -6.08
C GLU A 59 -1.23 7.67 -7.45
N ARG A 60 -1.27 6.84 -8.47
CA ARG A 60 -1.14 7.29 -9.86
C ARG A 60 -2.31 6.69 -10.66
N LYS A 61 -2.91 7.50 -11.50
CA LYS A 61 -3.97 7.06 -12.41
C LYS A 61 -3.42 6.93 -13.82
N ASP A 62 -3.85 5.88 -14.51
CA ASP A 62 -3.55 5.68 -15.91
C ASP A 62 -4.83 5.17 -16.58
N GLY A 63 -5.56 6.08 -17.22
CA GLY A 63 -6.88 5.78 -17.75
C GLY A 63 -7.85 5.41 -16.63
N THR A 64 -8.41 4.19 -16.70
CA THR A 64 -9.30 3.68 -15.66
C THR A 64 -8.57 2.94 -14.55
N TRP A 65 -7.26 2.74 -14.69
CA TRP A 65 -6.46 1.97 -13.75
C TRP A 65 -5.85 2.87 -12.69
N LYS A 66 -5.78 2.37 -11.45
CA LYS A 66 -5.13 3.06 -10.34
C LYS A 66 -3.97 2.22 -9.84
N TYR A 67 -2.84 2.88 -9.67
CA TYR A 67 -1.61 2.25 -9.17
C TYR A 67 -1.16 2.94 -7.91
N TYR A 68 -0.60 2.17 -7.00
CA TYR A 68 -0.15 2.66 -5.70
C TYR A 68 1.29 2.26 -5.47
N ARG A 69 2.04 3.12 -4.83
CA ARG A 69 3.43 2.85 -4.46
C ARG A 69 3.79 3.58 -3.18
N LEU A 70 4.89 3.16 -2.56
CA LEU A 70 5.39 3.84 -1.37
C LEU A 70 5.77 5.27 -1.72
N ALA A 71 5.51 6.21 -0.80
CA ALA A 71 5.87 7.60 -0.98
C ALA A 71 7.40 7.73 -1.08
N LYS A 72 7.86 8.72 -1.84
CA LYS A 72 9.30 8.94 -2.03
C LYS A 72 9.97 9.39 -0.74
N GLU A 73 9.29 10.22 0.01
CA GLU A 73 9.83 10.76 1.27
C GLU A 73 9.02 10.18 2.43
N LEU A 74 9.63 9.22 3.12
CA LEU A 74 9.00 8.58 4.27
C LEU A 74 9.67 9.04 5.55
N SER A 75 8.88 9.23 6.60
CA SER A 75 9.45 9.55 7.92
C SER A 75 10.31 8.38 8.41
N PRO A 76 11.29 8.64 9.31
CA PRO A 76 12.13 7.57 9.84
C PRO A 76 11.35 6.43 10.46
N VAL A 77 10.24 6.73 11.14
CA VAL A 77 9.38 5.71 11.75
C VAL A 77 8.80 4.79 10.68
N VAL A 78 8.26 5.37 9.61
CA VAL A 78 7.66 4.59 8.53
C VAL A 78 8.73 3.78 7.81
N GLN A 79 9.91 4.39 7.56
CA GLN A 79 11.01 3.68 6.95
C GLN A 79 11.43 2.45 7.76
N ALA A 80 11.50 2.60 9.08
CA ALA A 80 11.88 1.51 9.97
C ALA A 80 10.86 0.36 9.91
N VAL A 81 9.58 0.70 9.91
CA VAL A 81 8.52 -0.30 9.83
C VAL A 81 8.59 -1.05 8.50
N ILE A 82 8.75 -0.32 7.41
CA ILE A 82 8.82 -0.93 6.09
C ILE A 82 10.05 -1.84 5.98
N ALA A 83 11.15 -1.44 6.57
CA ALA A 83 12.36 -2.26 6.58
C ALA A 83 12.15 -3.59 7.30
N GLU A 84 11.27 -3.63 8.30
CA GLU A 84 10.95 -4.86 9.03
C GLU A 84 9.98 -5.77 8.29
N ILE A 85 9.26 -5.24 7.29
CA ILE A 85 8.30 -6.02 6.52
C ILE A 85 9.03 -6.75 5.39
N GLN A 86 8.80 -8.05 5.26
CA GLN A 86 9.34 -8.79 4.13
C GLN A 86 8.51 -8.51 2.88
N ALA A 87 9.19 -8.36 1.74
CA ALA A 87 8.52 -8.15 0.48
C ALA A 87 7.64 -9.34 0.15
N ASN A 88 6.46 -9.07 -0.41
CA ASN A 88 5.51 -10.11 -0.80
C ASN A 88 5.45 -10.19 -2.32
N ASP A 89 6.10 -11.19 -2.90
CA ASP A 89 6.20 -11.35 -4.34
C ASP A 89 4.87 -11.70 -4.99
N THR A 90 3.91 -12.21 -4.23
CA THR A 90 2.59 -12.54 -4.79
C THR A 90 1.78 -11.31 -5.16
N CYS A 91 2.21 -10.13 -4.69
CA CYS A 91 1.55 -8.88 -5.01
C CYS A 91 2.10 -8.20 -6.27
N ARG A 92 2.92 -8.88 -7.03
CA ARG A 92 3.54 -8.25 -8.21
C ARG A 92 2.53 -8.09 -9.32
N CYS A 93 2.51 -6.90 -9.89
CA CYS A 93 1.72 -6.60 -11.07
C CYS A 93 2.55 -7.06 -12.28
N GLU A 94 2.30 -8.26 -12.76
CA GLU A 94 3.02 -8.80 -13.90
C GLU A 94 2.14 -8.78 -15.13
N GLY A 95 2.38 -7.79 -15.97
CA GLY A 95 1.83 -7.73 -17.31
C GLY A 95 0.33 -8.01 -17.43
N THR A 96 -0.06 -9.25 -17.30
CA THR A 96 -1.42 -9.68 -17.56
C THR A 96 -2.34 -9.65 -16.34
N THR A 97 -1.80 -9.62 -15.14
CA THR A 97 -2.62 -9.76 -13.94
C THR A 97 -3.36 -8.50 -13.55
N CYS A 98 -2.85 -7.35 -13.93
CA CYS A 98 -3.46 -6.07 -13.58
C CYS A 98 -4.26 -5.45 -14.69
N SER A 99 -4.40 -6.12 -15.78
CA SER A 99 -5.12 -5.55 -16.93
C SER A 99 -6.53 -6.09 -17.06
#